data_89911dd8ae755a90b65678079a176080
#
_entry.id   89911dd8ae755a90b65678079a176080
#
_cell.length_a   1.000
_cell.length_b   1.000
_cell.length_c   1.000
_cell.angle_alpha   90.00
_cell.angle_beta   90.00
_cell.angle_gamma   90.00
#
_symmetry.space_group_name_H-M   'P 1'
#
loop_
_entity.id
_entity.type
_entity.pdbx_description
1 polymer ?
#
loop_
_entity_poly.entity_id
_entity_poly.type
_entity_poly.pdbx_seq_one_letter_code
_entity_poly.pdbx_strand_id
1 'polypeptide(L)'
;IVAATGIYSYNEVPFQFRYTGRGLLFDVAEPMVELFVKDIREGIADTGVKAALLKCAIDEPGLTDGVERVMRAVGQAHVETGVPITVHTNAHTRSGLVAQKVLAQEGVDLSKVVIGHSGDSADLDYLRTLADAGSYLGMDRFGLDFLLPFDARVNTVAVLAKQGYAEKMVLAHDTGCYFDWF
;
A
#
# COMPACT_ATOMS: atom_id res chain seq x y z
N ILE A 1 5.06 13.80 12.16
CA ILE A 1 4.60 12.41 12.00
C ILE A 1 3.29 12.45 11.22
N VAL A 2 3.15 11.60 10.22
CA VAL A 2 1.92 11.42 9.47
C VAL A 2 1.29 10.09 9.89
N ALA A 3 0.05 10.13 10.40
CA ALA A 3 -0.68 8.94 10.79
C ALA A 3 -1.31 8.28 9.56
N ALA A 4 -1.38 6.95 9.57
CA ALA A 4 -2.07 6.16 8.56
C ALA A 4 -3.18 5.33 9.20
N THR A 5 -4.24 5.08 8.43
CA THR A 5 -5.25 4.06 8.73
C THR A 5 -5.28 3.01 7.64
N GLY A 6 -5.89 1.88 7.89
CA GLY A 6 -5.94 0.77 6.95
C GLY A 6 -5.73 -0.57 7.65
N ILE A 7 -5.60 -1.63 6.86
CA ILE A 7 -5.35 -2.97 7.39
C ILE A 7 -4.15 -3.59 6.68
N TYR A 8 -3.20 -4.06 7.49
CA TYR A 8 -2.02 -4.77 7.05
C TYR A 8 -2.27 -6.27 7.20
N SER A 9 -2.68 -6.92 6.13
CA SER A 9 -2.95 -8.36 6.11
C SER A 9 -2.40 -8.98 4.83
N TYR A 10 -1.86 -10.19 4.95
CA TYR A 10 -1.33 -10.97 3.82
C TYR A 10 -2.29 -12.05 3.32
N ASN A 11 -3.36 -12.34 4.04
CA ASN A 11 -4.24 -13.43 3.68
C ASN A 11 -5.71 -13.11 3.95
N GLU A 12 -6.10 -13.04 5.22
CA GLU A 12 -7.51 -12.90 5.62
C GLU A 12 -7.80 -11.51 6.19
N VAL A 13 -9.07 -11.13 6.19
CA VAL A 13 -9.51 -9.96 6.96
C VAL A 13 -9.38 -10.22 8.46
N PRO A 14 -9.15 -9.19 9.30
CA PRO A 14 -9.23 -9.33 10.74
C PRO A 14 -10.55 -9.96 11.19
N PHE A 15 -10.50 -10.74 12.27
CA PHE A 15 -11.64 -11.52 12.76
C PHE A 15 -12.95 -10.72 12.90
N GLN A 16 -12.86 -9.48 13.37
CA GLN A 16 -14.03 -8.60 13.57
C GLN A 16 -14.78 -8.24 12.28
N PHE A 17 -14.14 -8.37 11.12
CA PHE A 17 -14.75 -8.12 9.81
C PHE A 17 -15.16 -9.38 9.06
N ARG A 18 -14.82 -10.58 9.60
CA ARG A 18 -15.01 -11.86 8.89
C ARG A 18 -16.46 -12.13 8.54
N TYR A 19 -17.39 -11.72 9.39
CA TYR A 19 -18.82 -12.01 9.25
C TYR A 19 -19.67 -10.79 8.92
N THR A 20 -19.06 -9.61 8.77
CA THR A 20 -19.74 -8.33 8.57
C THR A 20 -19.36 -7.73 7.25
N GLY A 21 -20.34 -7.45 6.38
CA GLY A 21 -20.14 -6.93 5.03
C GLY A 21 -21.21 -7.46 4.07
N ARG A 22 -21.23 -6.97 2.83
CA ARG A 22 -22.22 -7.38 1.82
C ARG A 22 -22.14 -8.87 1.52
N GLY A 23 -23.30 -9.53 1.60
CA GLY A 23 -23.43 -10.97 1.34
C GLY A 23 -22.85 -11.86 2.44
N LEU A 24 -22.45 -11.33 3.60
CA LEU A 24 -21.99 -12.07 4.77
C LEU A 24 -23.09 -12.25 5.80
N LEU A 25 -22.78 -12.88 6.95
CA LEU A 25 -23.75 -13.16 8.01
C LEU A 25 -24.49 -11.89 8.48
N PHE A 26 -23.73 -10.79 8.64
CA PHE A 26 -24.28 -9.45 8.88
C PHE A 26 -24.16 -8.67 7.57
N ASP A 27 -25.23 -8.72 6.76
CA ASP A 27 -25.29 -8.10 5.43
C ASP A 27 -25.47 -6.58 5.55
N VAL A 28 -24.36 -5.86 5.60
CA VAL A 28 -24.29 -4.39 5.69
C VAL A 28 -23.28 -3.87 4.68
N ALA A 29 -23.17 -2.54 4.54
CA ALA A 29 -22.08 -1.93 3.78
C ALA A 29 -20.72 -2.34 4.38
N GLU A 30 -19.64 -2.22 3.56
CA GLU A 30 -18.30 -2.61 4.00
C GLU A 30 -17.82 -1.79 5.21
N PRO A 31 -17.72 -2.38 6.41
CA PRO A 31 -17.43 -1.61 7.63
C PRO A 31 -16.01 -1.07 7.68
N MET A 32 -15.07 -1.66 6.93
CA MET A 32 -13.70 -1.13 6.84
C MET A 32 -13.67 0.25 6.17
N VAL A 33 -14.55 0.51 5.20
CA VAL A 33 -14.64 1.83 4.55
C VAL A 33 -15.05 2.88 5.57
N GLU A 34 -16.10 2.61 6.36
CA GLU A 34 -16.56 3.52 7.42
C GLU A 34 -15.46 3.79 8.44
N LEU A 35 -14.75 2.74 8.89
CA LEU A 35 -13.63 2.86 9.81
C LEU A 35 -12.54 3.80 9.27
N PHE A 36 -12.09 3.57 8.03
CA PHE A 36 -11.01 4.36 7.44
C PHE A 36 -11.43 5.82 7.21
N VAL A 37 -12.65 6.04 6.72
CA VAL A 37 -13.20 7.39 6.52
C VAL A 37 -13.33 8.13 7.84
N LYS A 38 -13.77 7.47 8.90
CA LYS A 38 -13.85 8.04 10.25
C LYS A 38 -12.47 8.45 10.77
N ASP A 39 -11.47 7.56 10.68
CA ASP A 39 -10.10 7.86 11.11
C ASP A 39 -9.51 9.07 10.37
N ILE A 40 -9.88 9.27 9.11
CA ILE A 40 -9.43 10.39 8.29
C ILE A 40 -10.17 11.68 8.65
N ARG A 41 -11.48 11.64 8.81
CA ARG A 41 -12.31 12.84 9.00
C ARG A 41 -12.40 13.30 10.44
N GLU A 42 -12.50 12.36 11.37
CA GLU A 42 -12.75 12.63 12.79
C GLU A 42 -11.49 12.43 13.63
N GLY A 43 -10.78 11.33 13.41
CA GLY A 43 -9.57 10.95 14.14
C GLY A 43 -9.57 9.49 14.57
N ILE A 44 -8.36 8.97 14.80
CA ILE A 44 -8.12 7.58 15.23
C ILE A 44 -8.52 7.45 16.70
N ALA A 45 -9.51 6.62 16.98
CA ALA A 45 -10.08 6.45 18.32
C ALA A 45 -10.38 7.83 18.99
N ASP A 46 -10.07 7.97 20.27
CA ASP A 46 -10.29 9.21 21.04
C ASP A 46 -9.06 10.15 21.04
N THR A 47 -8.10 9.93 20.14
CA THR A 47 -6.84 10.69 20.13
C THR A 47 -6.96 12.08 19.50
N GLY A 48 -7.97 12.31 18.65
CA GLY A 48 -8.08 13.50 17.81
C GLY A 48 -7.03 13.57 16.67
N VAL A 49 -6.15 12.59 16.55
CA VAL A 49 -5.15 12.49 15.47
C VAL A 49 -5.81 11.92 14.22
N LYS A 50 -5.87 12.71 13.15
CA LYS A 50 -6.45 12.30 11.88
C LYS A 50 -5.43 11.55 11.01
N ALA A 51 -5.88 10.46 10.39
CA ALA A 51 -5.08 9.78 9.38
C ALA A 51 -5.03 10.62 8.10
N ALA A 52 -3.84 10.69 7.50
CA ALA A 52 -3.61 11.39 6.23
C ALA A 52 -3.06 10.44 5.14
N LEU A 53 -3.02 9.15 5.43
CA LEU A 53 -2.61 8.07 4.53
C LEU A 53 -3.50 6.84 4.76
N LEU A 54 -3.76 6.11 3.68
CA LEU A 54 -4.37 4.78 3.71
C LEU A 54 -3.27 3.72 3.50
N LYS A 55 -3.39 2.59 4.19
CA LYS A 55 -2.45 1.46 4.08
C LYS A 55 -3.17 0.15 3.81
N CYS A 56 -2.66 -0.63 2.85
CA CYS A 56 -2.97 -2.04 2.65
C CYS A 56 -1.73 -2.84 2.26
N ALA A 57 -1.88 -4.14 2.08
CA ALA A 57 -0.78 -5.03 1.76
C ALA A 57 -1.20 -6.13 0.78
N ILE A 58 -0.22 -6.60 0.00
CA ILE A 58 -0.27 -7.80 -0.81
C ILE A 58 1.14 -8.41 -0.87
N ASP A 59 1.30 -9.65 -0.43
CA ASP A 59 2.60 -10.34 -0.37
C ASP A 59 2.51 -11.75 -1.00
N GLU A 60 3.39 -12.67 -0.63
CA GLU A 60 3.53 -14.02 -1.23
C GLU A 60 2.22 -14.77 -1.47
N PRO A 61 1.23 -14.79 -0.56
CA PRO A 61 -0.04 -15.45 -0.82
C PRO A 61 -0.80 -14.88 -2.02
N GLY A 62 -0.42 -13.68 -2.50
CA GLY A 62 -1.05 -13.00 -3.62
C GLY A 62 -2.41 -12.40 -3.27
N LEU A 63 -3.27 -12.29 -4.28
CA LEU A 63 -4.60 -11.69 -4.14
C LEU A 63 -5.60 -12.73 -3.60
N THR A 64 -5.54 -12.98 -2.29
CA THR A 64 -6.57 -13.77 -1.61
C THR A 64 -7.85 -12.97 -1.45
N ASP A 65 -8.98 -13.63 -1.16
CA ASP A 65 -10.27 -12.96 -0.94
C ASP A 65 -10.19 -11.88 0.14
N GLY A 66 -9.44 -12.16 1.22
CA GLY A 66 -9.24 -11.21 2.32
C GLY A 66 -8.40 -10.00 1.93
N VAL A 67 -7.31 -10.23 1.20
CA VAL A 67 -6.43 -9.16 0.68
C VAL A 67 -7.18 -8.30 -0.32
N GLU A 68 -7.92 -8.91 -1.26
CA GLU A 68 -8.73 -8.18 -2.23
C GLU A 68 -9.78 -7.31 -1.55
N ARG A 69 -10.50 -7.87 -0.58
CA ARG A 69 -11.53 -7.15 0.17
C ARG A 69 -10.97 -5.93 0.91
N VAL A 70 -9.84 -6.08 1.61
CA VAL A 70 -9.15 -4.95 2.26
C VAL A 70 -8.72 -3.91 1.24
N MET A 71 -8.12 -4.32 0.13
CA MET A 71 -7.63 -3.40 -0.89
C MET A 71 -8.78 -2.62 -1.55
N ARG A 72 -9.92 -3.27 -1.82
CA ARG A 72 -11.12 -2.60 -2.32
C ARG A 72 -11.68 -1.59 -1.32
N ALA A 73 -11.73 -1.96 -0.02
CA ALA A 73 -12.18 -1.03 1.02
C ALA A 73 -11.27 0.20 1.13
N VAL A 74 -9.95 0.01 1.01
CA VAL A 74 -8.97 1.11 0.97
C VAL A 74 -9.18 1.98 -0.28
N GLY A 75 -9.42 1.37 -1.44
CA GLY A 75 -9.73 2.09 -2.68
C GLY A 75 -10.99 2.95 -2.55
N GLN A 76 -12.07 2.39 -2.01
CA GLN A 76 -13.33 3.11 -1.77
C GLN A 76 -13.15 4.28 -0.79
N ALA A 77 -12.41 4.08 0.30
CA ALA A 77 -12.09 5.14 1.25
C ALA A 77 -11.24 6.26 0.60
N HIS A 78 -10.31 5.91 -0.31
CA HIS A 78 -9.57 6.89 -1.10
C HIS A 78 -10.49 7.71 -1.99
N VAL A 79 -11.38 7.08 -2.74
CA VAL A 79 -12.33 7.77 -3.63
C VAL A 79 -13.21 8.74 -2.84
N GLU A 80 -13.60 8.38 -1.62
CA GLU A 80 -14.44 9.23 -0.76
C GLU A 80 -13.68 10.39 -0.10
N THR A 81 -12.39 10.21 0.22
CA THR A 81 -11.63 11.15 1.05
C THR A 81 -10.53 11.90 0.29
N GLY A 82 -10.02 11.32 -0.79
CA GLY A 82 -8.91 11.87 -1.58
C GLY A 82 -7.52 11.68 -0.94
N VAL A 83 -7.40 11.05 0.24
CA VAL A 83 -6.09 10.83 0.86
C VAL A 83 -5.29 9.76 0.12
N PRO A 84 -3.95 9.89 0.01
CA PRO A 84 -3.13 8.96 -0.73
C PRO A 84 -3.07 7.57 -0.09
N ILE A 85 -2.69 6.58 -0.90
CA ILE A 85 -2.54 5.19 -0.48
C ILE A 85 -1.08 4.80 -0.51
N THR A 86 -0.59 4.06 0.50
CA THR A 86 0.65 3.31 0.42
C THR A 86 0.35 1.81 0.53
N VAL A 87 0.90 1.02 -0.39
CA VAL A 87 0.68 -0.43 -0.46
C VAL A 87 1.98 -1.14 -0.15
N HIS A 88 1.98 -2.04 0.85
CA HIS A 88 3.06 -3.02 0.95
C HIS A 88 2.93 -4.02 -0.18
N THR A 89 4.01 -4.25 -0.92
CA THR A 89 4.04 -5.23 -2.02
C THR A 89 5.28 -6.11 -1.95
N ASN A 90 5.23 -7.23 -2.66
CA ASN A 90 6.38 -8.10 -2.90
C ASN A 90 6.87 -7.88 -4.34
N ALA A 91 8.01 -7.24 -4.48
CA ALA A 91 8.58 -6.91 -5.79
C ALA A 91 9.01 -8.16 -6.58
N HIS A 92 9.40 -9.25 -5.90
CA HIS A 92 9.81 -10.50 -6.54
C HIS A 92 8.63 -11.23 -7.21
N THR A 93 7.43 -11.14 -6.61
CA THR A 93 6.19 -11.68 -7.21
C THR A 93 5.48 -10.67 -8.11
N ARG A 94 6.04 -9.47 -8.26
CA ARG A 94 5.45 -8.35 -9.00
C ARG A 94 4.03 -7.99 -8.54
N SER A 95 3.73 -8.20 -7.26
CA SER A 95 2.39 -7.98 -6.71
C SER A 95 1.92 -6.51 -6.78
N GLY A 96 2.83 -5.57 -6.99
CA GLY A 96 2.50 -4.17 -7.26
C GLY A 96 1.60 -3.96 -8.48
N LEU A 97 1.77 -4.78 -9.55
CA LEU A 97 0.88 -4.73 -10.72
C LEU A 97 -0.53 -5.19 -10.39
N VAL A 98 -0.66 -6.19 -9.51
CA VAL A 98 -1.95 -6.68 -9.03
C VAL A 98 -2.63 -5.62 -8.18
N ALA A 99 -1.88 -4.98 -7.28
CA ALA A 99 -2.39 -3.88 -6.46
C ALA A 99 -2.92 -2.71 -7.32
N GLN A 100 -2.15 -2.25 -8.31
CA GLN A 100 -2.59 -1.20 -9.23
C GLN A 100 -3.88 -1.58 -9.96
N LYS A 101 -3.99 -2.82 -10.43
CA LYS A 101 -5.19 -3.31 -11.12
C LYS A 101 -6.43 -3.26 -10.23
N VAL A 102 -6.35 -3.75 -8.99
CA VAL A 102 -7.47 -3.75 -8.05
C VAL A 102 -7.88 -2.33 -7.68
N LEU A 103 -6.90 -1.49 -7.34
CA LEU A 103 -7.16 -0.09 -6.98
C LEU A 103 -7.77 0.71 -8.14
N ALA A 104 -7.27 0.53 -9.36
CA ALA A 104 -7.84 1.17 -10.55
C ALA A 104 -9.29 0.75 -10.82
N GLN A 105 -9.66 -0.52 -10.53
CA GLN A 105 -11.04 -0.99 -10.63
C GLN A 105 -11.99 -0.31 -9.65
N GLU A 106 -11.49 0.13 -8.50
CA GLU A 106 -12.26 0.93 -7.52
C GLU A 106 -12.29 2.43 -7.87
N GLY A 107 -11.66 2.86 -8.97
CA GLY A 107 -11.63 4.27 -9.38
C GLY A 107 -10.53 5.09 -8.71
N VAL A 108 -9.53 4.46 -8.11
CA VAL A 108 -8.39 5.14 -7.48
C VAL A 108 -7.54 5.85 -8.53
N ASP A 109 -7.19 7.11 -8.27
CA ASP A 109 -6.15 7.82 -9.00
C ASP A 109 -4.77 7.23 -8.63
N LEU A 110 -4.20 6.45 -9.55
CA LEU A 110 -2.91 5.80 -9.32
C LEU A 110 -1.76 6.78 -9.05
N SER A 111 -1.91 8.06 -9.43
CA SER A 111 -0.93 9.11 -9.09
C SER A 111 -0.93 9.47 -7.60
N LYS A 112 -1.86 8.93 -6.83
CA LYS A 112 -1.95 9.05 -5.37
C LYS A 112 -1.52 7.77 -4.64
N VAL A 113 -0.92 6.81 -5.35
CA VAL A 113 -0.54 5.50 -4.81
C VAL A 113 0.97 5.36 -4.79
N VAL A 114 1.51 4.98 -3.63
CA VAL A 114 2.90 4.53 -3.48
C VAL A 114 2.91 3.00 -3.45
N ILE A 115 3.60 2.38 -4.41
CA ILE A 115 3.87 0.94 -4.41
C ILE A 115 5.12 0.70 -3.56
N GLY A 116 4.91 0.37 -2.30
CA GLY A 116 5.96 0.13 -1.31
C GLY A 116 6.81 -1.08 -1.67
N HIS A 117 8.07 -1.03 -1.28
CA HIS A 117 9.08 -2.08 -1.50
C HIS A 117 9.40 -2.36 -2.97
N SER A 118 9.05 -1.44 -3.87
CA SER A 118 9.52 -1.47 -5.27
C SER A 118 11.05 -1.54 -5.35
N GLY A 119 11.74 -0.93 -4.38
CA GLY A 119 13.20 -0.93 -4.25
C GLY A 119 13.83 -2.28 -3.95
N ASP A 120 13.07 -3.33 -3.67
CA ASP A 120 13.56 -4.70 -3.52
C ASP A 120 13.82 -5.40 -4.87
N SER A 121 13.57 -4.72 -5.99
CA SER A 121 13.80 -5.23 -7.33
C SER A 121 14.76 -4.36 -8.14
N ALA A 122 15.63 -5.01 -8.93
CA ALA A 122 16.43 -4.37 -9.97
C ALA A 122 15.81 -4.53 -11.37
N ASP A 123 14.59 -5.07 -11.48
CA ASP A 123 13.86 -5.24 -12.73
C ASP A 123 13.30 -3.88 -13.21
N LEU A 124 14.04 -3.22 -14.06
CA LEU A 124 13.68 -1.89 -14.56
C LEU A 124 12.39 -1.88 -15.39
N ASP A 125 12.04 -2.99 -16.07
CA ASP A 125 10.81 -3.06 -16.86
C ASP A 125 9.58 -3.11 -15.94
N TYR A 126 9.66 -3.87 -14.85
CA TYR A 126 8.64 -3.90 -13.82
C TYR A 126 8.45 -2.50 -13.20
N LEU A 127 9.55 -1.88 -12.78
CA LEU A 127 9.53 -0.57 -12.10
C LEU A 127 8.97 0.53 -13.02
N ARG A 128 9.40 0.57 -14.28
CA ARG A 128 8.84 1.49 -15.29
C ARG A 128 7.35 1.27 -15.49
N THR A 129 6.91 0.02 -15.61
CA THR A 129 5.49 -0.29 -15.79
C THR A 129 4.64 0.29 -14.67
N LEU A 130 5.10 0.18 -13.41
CA LEU A 130 4.41 0.77 -12.26
C LEU A 130 4.36 2.30 -12.32
N ALA A 131 5.49 2.93 -12.67
CA ALA A 131 5.61 4.39 -12.73
C ALA A 131 4.82 4.98 -13.90
N ASP A 132 4.85 4.33 -15.08
CA ASP A 132 4.12 4.75 -16.27
C ASP A 132 2.60 4.63 -16.09
N ALA A 133 2.14 3.69 -15.27
CA ALA A 133 0.74 3.60 -14.85
C ALA A 133 0.32 4.74 -13.89
N GLY A 134 1.26 5.54 -13.42
CA GLY A 134 1.03 6.75 -12.61
C GLY A 134 1.57 6.67 -11.19
N SER A 135 1.78 5.49 -10.62
CA SER A 135 2.15 5.33 -9.21
C SER A 135 3.55 5.82 -8.87
N TYR A 136 3.77 6.13 -7.60
CA TYR A 136 5.09 6.31 -7.04
C TYR A 136 5.72 4.97 -6.69
N LEU A 137 7.03 4.86 -6.89
CA LEU A 137 7.84 3.73 -6.50
C LEU A 137 8.38 3.95 -5.08
N GLY A 138 8.04 3.09 -4.15
CA GLY A 138 8.66 3.04 -2.83
C GLY A 138 10.06 2.41 -2.95
N MET A 139 11.07 3.22 -3.21
CA MET A 139 12.48 2.82 -3.19
C MET A 139 12.95 2.84 -1.75
N ASP A 140 12.34 2.00 -0.97
CA ASP A 140 12.53 1.88 0.45
C ASP A 140 13.39 0.66 0.82
N ARG A 141 13.52 0.38 2.12
CA ARG A 141 14.33 -0.72 2.66
C ARG A 141 15.83 -0.59 2.39
N PHE A 142 16.34 0.64 2.24
CA PHE A 142 17.77 0.86 2.28
C PHE A 142 18.36 0.39 3.62
N GLY A 143 19.36 -0.53 3.57
CA GLY A 143 19.92 -1.20 4.74
C GLY A 143 19.41 -2.63 4.95
N LEU A 144 18.39 -3.09 4.23
CA LEU A 144 17.93 -4.48 4.24
C LEU A 144 18.59 -5.25 3.08
N ASP A 145 19.90 -5.43 3.16
CA ASP A 145 20.74 -5.95 2.07
C ASP A 145 20.48 -7.43 1.73
N PHE A 146 19.86 -8.18 2.65
CA PHE A 146 19.45 -9.56 2.40
C PHE A 146 18.30 -9.68 1.37
N LEU A 147 17.52 -8.62 1.14
CA LEU A 147 16.48 -8.59 0.11
C LEU A 147 17.06 -8.17 -1.24
N LEU A 148 17.85 -7.11 -1.26
CA LEU A 148 18.59 -6.64 -2.42
C LEU A 148 19.82 -5.87 -1.94
N PRO A 149 21.05 -6.19 -2.41
CA PRO A 149 22.27 -5.50 -1.98
C PRO A 149 22.18 -3.98 -2.18
N PHE A 150 22.79 -3.23 -1.27
CA PHE A 150 22.78 -1.77 -1.26
C PHE A 150 23.21 -1.17 -2.62
N ASP A 151 24.32 -1.64 -3.18
CA ASP A 151 24.82 -1.13 -4.46
C ASP A 151 23.83 -1.36 -5.61
N ALA A 152 23.11 -2.48 -5.61
CA ALA A 152 22.08 -2.75 -6.60
C ALA A 152 20.90 -1.79 -6.46
N ARG A 153 20.47 -1.47 -5.22
CA ARG A 153 19.44 -0.47 -4.94
C ARG A 153 19.86 0.91 -5.46
N VAL A 154 21.07 1.35 -5.10
CA VAL A 154 21.62 2.64 -5.52
C VAL A 154 21.69 2.73 -7.06
N ASN A 155 22.19 1.67 -7.71
CA ASN A 155 22.27 1.63 -9.16
C ASN A 155 20.88 1.70 -9.81
N THR A 156 19.89 0.96 -9.30
CA THR A 156 18.52 0.99 -9.80
C THR A 156 17.92 2.39 -9.72
N VAL A 157 18.06 3.07 -8.56
CA VAL A 157 17.60 4.45 -8.37
C VAL A 157 18.30 5.39 -9.36
N ALA A 158 19.64 5.28 -9.51
CA ALA A 158 20.42 6.13 -10.40
C ALA A 158 20.02 5.94 -11.87
N VAL A 159 19.76 4.71 -12.30
CA VAL A 159 19.32 4.41 -13.67
C VAL A 159 17.92 4.97 -13.93
N LEU A 160 16.96 4.75 -13.05
CA LEU A 160 15.61 5.28 -13.17
C LEU A 160 15.60 6.82 -13.17
N ALA A 161 16.42 7.46 -12.32
CA ALA A 161 16.53 8.91 -12.29
C ALA A 161 17.05 9.47 -13.60
N LYS A 162 18.09 8.84 -14.19
CA LYS A 162 18.63 9.22 -15.53
C LYS A 162 17.61 9.03 -16.65
N GLN A 163 16.67 8.11 -16.49
CA GLN A 163 15.59 7.84 -17.44
C GLN A 163 14.37 8.77 -17.25
N GLY A 164 14.42 9.71 -16.32
CA GLY A 164 13.36 10.69 -16.08
C GLY A 164 12.34 10.31 -15.00
N TYR A 165 12.55 9.23 -14.25
CA TYR A 165 11.62 8.79 -13.20
C TYR A 165 11.97 9.33 -11.81
N ALA A 166 12.87 10.31 -11.68
CA ALA A 166 13.28 10.86 -10.38
C ALA A 166 12.10 11.33 -9.52
N GLU A 167 11.12 12.01 -10.13
CA GLU A 167 9.94 12.54 -9.44
C GLU A 167 8.91 11.44 -9.09
N LYS A 168 9.11 10.22 -9.56
CA LYS A 168 8.25 9.07 -9.28
C LYS A 168 8.81 8.15 -8.18
N MET A 169 9.86 8.55 -7.49
CA MET A 169 10.51 7.74 -6.46
C MET A 169 10.40 8.38 -5.09
N VAL A 170 10.11 7.57 -4.08
CA VAL A 170 10.14 7.91 -2.66
C VAL A 170 11.23 7.06 -1.99
N LEU A 171 12.23 7.69 -1.38
CA LEU A 171 13.34 7.00 -0.73
C LEU A 171 13.09 6.88 0.78
N ALA A 172 13.28 5.70 1.34
CA ALA A 172 13.10 5.43 2.76
C ALA A 172 13.93 4.21 3.23
N HIS A 173 13.88 3.92 4.53
CA HIS A 173 14.56 2.77 5.14
C HIS A 173 13.59 1.64 5.51
N ASP A 174 12.29 1.94 5.66
CA ASP A 174 11.30 1.01 6.22
C ASP A 174 11.73 0.50 7.62
N THR A 175 12.27 1.40 8.41
CA THR A 175 12.81 1.07 9.74
C THR A 175 11.77 1.34 10.80
N GLY A 176 11.39 0.27 11.52
CA GLY A 176 10.57 0.39 12.73
C GLY A 176 11.43 0.76 13.92
N CYS A 177 11.04 1.81 14.64
CA CYS A 177 11.72 2.21 15.89
C CYS A 177 11.02 1.69 17.14
N TYR A 178 9.78 1.24 17.01
CA TYR A 178 8.97 0.64 18.07
C TYR A 178 7.90 -0.27 17.50
N PHE A 179 7.76 -1.46 18.06
CA PHE A 179 6.71 -2.43 17.74
C PHE A 179 6.04 -2.85 19.04
N ASP A 180 4.73 -2.67 19.11
CA ASP A 180 3.90 -3.04 20.25
C ASP A 180 3.31 -4.45 20.08
N TRP A 181 4.17 -5.41 19.78
CA TRP A 181 3.74 -6.78 19.52
C TRP A 181 4.13 -7.77 20.64
N PHE A 182 4.75 -7.29 21.73
CA PHE A 182 5.26 -8.12 22.82
C PHE A 182 4.83 -7.57 24.18
#